data_50f73608ceec067b973d61d7ac714d46
#
_entry.id   50f73608ceec067b973d61d7ac714d46
#
_cell.length_a   1.000
_cell.length_b   1.000
_cell.length_c   1.000
_cell.angle_alpha   90.00
_cell.angle_beta   90.00
_cell.angle_gamma   90.00
#
_symmetry.space_group_name_H-M   'P 1'
#
loop_
_entity.id
_entity.type
_entity.pdbx_description
1 polymer ?
#
loop_
_entity_poly.entity_id
_entity_poly.type
_entity_poly.pdbx_seq_one_letter_code
_entity_poly.pdbx_strand_id
1 'polypeptide(L)'
;MRQKITNSFKKITSLWILAAVLVAFLPYSQAYAQTKVLTRGNPNLPYMSLTFDDGGSVENVKSVLETLDKYEVHASFFFLGSFIEQNPELMKAIADKGHEVGNHSYSHPYFTKVSYNKIISELSSSANAFKKATGYDMKPYVRPPYGAKNNTVLNAISDAGYTHTVLWNVDTNDWKKKTTNEIVNHVLSNAGNGNIVLMHTTANSNSAKALPKIIEGLQSSGYKLVSISELIEASPYTAPKLGVDEISEVEFLNNLLYTKTGSFLSTAEEIKKSATELGLIEGASNISFSKAYTKEEMIAMIKKLYPLKSDIDKKFANVEFKKSNLEQIIKLLKE
;
A
#
# COMPACT_ATOMS: atom_id res chain seq x y z
N MET A 1 -24.53 36.50 52.64
CA MET A 1 -24.35 35.09 52.26
C MET A 1 -24.52 34.84 50.76
N ARG A 2 -25.41 35.48 50.02
CA ARG A 2 -25.65 35.31 48.57
C ARG A 2 -24.48 35.71 47.66
N GLN A 3 -23.67 36.70 48.01
CA GLN A 3 -22.57 37.20 47.17
C GLN A 3 -21.32 36.28 47.15
N LYS A 4 -21.11 35.44 48.18
CA LYS A 4 -20.00 34.46 48.22
C LYS A 4 -20.27 33.23 47.32
N ILE A 5 -21.54 32.85 47.15
CA ILE A 5 -21.93 31.68 46.35
C ILE A 5 -21.78 31.99 44.86
N THR A 6 -22.15 33.20 44.40
CA THR A 6 -22.03 33.61 42.99
C THR A 6 -20.59 33.75 42.53
N ASN A 7 -19.65 34.11 43.37
CA ASN A 7 -18.22 34.16 43.02
C ASN A 7 -17.57 32.78 42.95
N SER A 8 -18.07 31.82 43.73
CA SER A 8 -17.57 30.43 43.65
C SER A 8 -18.02 29.73 42.36
N PHE A 9 -19.26 29.94 41.92
CA PHE A 9 -19.79 29.42 40.67
C PHE A 9 -19.06 30.00 39.44
N LYS A 10 -18.76 31.31 39.43
CA LYS A 10 -17.99 31.95 38.34
C LYS A 10 -16.56 31.41 38.23
N LYS A 11 -15.88 31.10 39.35
CA LYS A 11 -14.57 30.50 39.36
C LYS A 11 -14.57 29.05 38.87
N ILE A 12 -15.58 28.27 39.22
CA ILE A 12 -15.72 26.87 38.78
C ILE A 12 -16.02 26.81 37.28
N THR A 13 -16.93 27.63 36.75
CA THR A 13 -17.23 27.68 35.30
C THR A 13 -16.04 28.15 34.48
N SER A 14 -15.24 29.11 34.95
CA SER A 14 -14.01 29.56 34.28
C SER A 14 -12.93 28.47 34.23
N LEU A 15 -12.83 27.64 35.28
CA LEU A 15 -11.87 26.54 35.35
C LEU A 15 -12.21 25.42 34.34
N TRP A 16 -13.51 25.11 34.18
CA TRP A 16 -13.97 24.10 33.21
C TRP A 16 -13.84 24.60 31.77
N ILE A 17 -14.05 25.87 31.48
CA ILE A 17 -13.84 26.46 30.16
C ILE A 17 -12.35 26.45 29.82
N LEU A 18 -11.47 26.78 30.77
CA LEU A 18 -10.02 26.72 30.54
C LEU A 18 -9.52 25.29 30.30
N ALA A 19 -10.04 24.29 31.04
CA ALA A 19 -9.74 22.91 30.85
C ALA A 19 -10.24 22.38 29.50
N ALA A 20 -11.45 22.77 29.07
CA ALA A 20 -11.99 22.38 27.76
C ALA A 20 -11.20 23.00 26.59
N VAL A 21 -10.70 24.23 26.74
CA VAL A 21 -9.86 24.90 25.74
C VAL A 21 -8.46 24.24 25.67
N LEU A 22 -7.88 23.82 26.81
CA LEU A 22 -6.60 23.12 26.84
C LEU A 22 -6.66 21.75 26.16
N VAL A 23 -7.78 21.03 26.30
CA VAL A 23 -7.98 19.73 25.62
C VAL A 23 -8.14 19.90 24.10
N ALA A 24 -8.72 21.03 23.64
CA ALA A 24 -8.86 21.32 22.21
C ALA A 24 -7.54 21.66 21.51
N PHE A 25 -6.47 22.00 22.26
CA PHE A 25 -5.12 22.27 21.75
C PHE A 25 -4.13 21.13 21.97
N LEU A 26 -4.57 19.98 22.52
CA LEU A 26 -3.72 18.81 22.47
C LEU A 26 -3.55 18.41 20.98
N PRO A 27 -2.32 18.29 20.49
CA PRO A 27 -2.12 17.83 19.13
C PRO A 27 -2.79 16.46 19.03
N TYR A 28 -3.81 16.37 18.17
CA TYR A 28 -4.44 15.10 17.82
C TYR A 28 -3.39 14.33 17.06
N SER A 29 -2.57 13.55 17.77
CA SER A 29 -1.67 12.63 17.12
C SER A 29 -2.54 11.57 16.48
N GLN A 30 -2.79 11.72 15.19
CA GLN A 30 -3.35 10.66 14.37
C GLN A 30 -2.35 9.52 14.47
N ALA A 31 -2.65 8.53 15.29
CA ALA A 31 -1.89 7.30 15.34
C ALA A 31 -2.15 6.59 13.99
N TYR A 32 -1.27 6.82 13.02
CA TYR A 32 -1.28 6.04 11.80
C TYR A 32 -0.99 4.58 12.17
N ALA A 33 -1.79 3.66 11.63
CA ALA A 33 -1.47 2.25 11.77
C ALA A 33 -0.05 2.01 11.24
N GLN A 34 0.73 1.19 11.95
CA GLN A 34 2.10 0.91 11.55
C GLN A 34 2.14 0.38 10.10
N THR A 35 3.12 0.83 9.32
CA THR A 35 3.31 0.39 7.93
C THR A 35 3.35 -1.14 7.82
N LYS A 36 2.64 -1.70 6.86
CA LYS A 36 2.60 -3.15 6.62
C LYS A 36 3.92 -3.62 6.00
N VAL A 37 4.58 -4.57 6.66
CA VAL A 37 5.81 -5.18 6.13
C VAL A 37 5.46 -6.28 5.13
N LEU A 38 5.90 -6.11 3.89
CA LEU A 38 5.72 -7.06 2.80
C LEU A 38 7.05 -7.73 2.47
N THR A 39 7.14 -9.05 2.62
CA THR A 39 8.30 -9.85 2.21
C THR A 39 7.97 -10.77 1.05
N ARG A 40 6.70 -11.01 0.81
CA ARG A 40 6.17 -11.91 -0.23
C ARG A 40 4.73 -11.53 -0.53
N GLY A 41 4.29 -11.72 -1.75
CA GLY A 41 2.89 -11.65 -2.16
C GLY A 41 2.11 -12.93 -1.84
N ASN A 42 1.00 -13.15 -2.53
CA ASN A 42 0.14 -14.31 -2.34
C ASN A 42 0.83 -15.61 -2.76
N PRO A 43 1.02 -16.60 -1.84
CA PRO A 43 1.68 -17.85 -2.16
C PRO A 43 0.83 -18.80 -3.03
N ASN A 44 -0.43 -18.51 -3.25
CA ASN A 44 -1.33 -19.35 -4.05
C ASN A 44 -1.39 -18.91 -5.53
N LEU A 45 -0.75 -17.80 -5.90
CA LEU A 45 -0.74 -17.28 -7.26
C LEU A 45 0.64 -17.38 -7.87
N PRO A 46 0.77 -17.85 -9.13
CA PRO A 46 2.04 -17.94 -9.82
C PRO A 46 2.51 -16.55 -10.30
N TYR A 47 2.52 -15.58 -9.38
CA TYR A 47 2.98 -14.23 -9.63
C TYR A 47 4.31 -13.99 -8.93
N MET A 48 5.21 -13.25 -9.59
CA MET A 48 6.47 -12.80 -9.01
C MET A 48 6.71 -11.34 -9.38
N SER A 49 7.38 -10.61 -8.49
CA SER A 49 7.76 -9.22 -8.76
C SER A 49 9.27 -9.10 -8.87
N LEU A 50 9.73 -8.52 -9.99
CA LEU A 50 11.12 -8.13 -10.19
C LEU A 50 11.30 -6.71 -9.68
N THR A 51 12.22 -6.51 -8.74
CA THR A 51 12.43 -5.20 -8.12
C THR A 51 13.88 -4.78 -8.19
N PHE A 52 14.13 -3.47 -8.38
CA PHE A 52 15.43 -2.90 -8.63
C PHE A 52 15.71 -1.75 -7.67
N ASP A 53 16.80 -1.84 -6.91
CA ASP A 53 17.17 -0.84 -5.91
C ASP A 53 18.29 0.10 -6.40
N ASP A 54 18.46 1.21 -5.69
CA ASP A 54 19.52 2.23 -5.73
C ASP A 54 19.47 3.18 -6.93
N GLY A 55 19.51 2.70 -8.15
CA GLY A 55 19.96 3.44 -9.32
C GLY A 55 21.47 3.32 -9.49
N GLY A 56 22.19 4.44 -9.63
CA GLY A 56 23.64 4.47 -9.64
C GLY A 56 24.29 4.27 -11.02
N SER A 57 23.64 3.60 -11.98
CA SER A 57 24.06 3.54 -13.38
C SER A 57 22.88 3.79 -14.31
N VAL A 58 22.90 4.95 -14.98
CA VAL A 58 21.90 5.30 -15.99
C VAL A 58 21.84 4.28 -17.12
N GLU A 59 23.00 3.77 -17.53
CA GLU A 59 23.12 2.75 -18.59
C GLU A 59 22.41 1.44 -18.18
N ASN A 60 22.67 0.94 -16.95
CA ASN A 60 22.01 -0.26 -16.46
C ASN A 60 20.48 -0.05 -16.31
N VAL A 61 20.04 1.11 -15.82
CA VAL A 61 18.60 1.41 -15.74
C VAL A 61 17.96 1.40 -17.12
N LYS A 62 18.58 2.05 -18.12
CA LYS A 62 18.07 2.05 -19.50
C LYS A 62 18.00 0.63 -20.08
N SER A 63 19.05 -0.17 -19.90
CA SER A 63 19.09 -1.57 -20.37
C SER A 63 17.99 -2.42 -19.70
N VAL A 64 17.73 -2.20 -18.40
CA VAL A 64 16.60 -2.83 -17.68
C VAL A 64 15.27 -2.44 -18.32
N LEU A 65 15.05 -1.13 -18.56
CA LEU A 65 13.80 -0.63 -19.16
C LEU A 65 13.57 -1.17 -20.57
N GLU A 66 14.59 -1.18 -21.41
CA GLU A 66 14.53 -1.76 -22.76
C GLU A 66 14.16 -3.25 -22.73
N THR A 67 14.71 -3.97 -21.76
CA THR A 67 14.36 -5.38 -21.56
C THR A 67 12.92 -5.53 -21.08
N LEU A 68 12.49 -4.79 -20.08
CA LEU A 68 11.11 -4.83 -19.55
C LEU A 68 10.09 -4.49 -20.64
N ASP A 69 10.36 -3.46 -21.45
CA ASP A 69 9.52 -3.09 -22.61
C ASP A 69 9.41 -4.24 -23.60
N LYS A 70 10.55 -4.86 -23.97
CA LYS A 70 10.59 -5.98 -24.93
C LYS A 70 9.71 -7.16 -24.52
N TYR A 71 9.65 -7.44 -23.21
CA TYR A 71 8.90 -8.58 -22.67
C TYR A 71 7.53 -8.18 -22.10
N GLU A 72 7.12 -6.93 -22.26
CA GLU A 72 5.86 -6.37 -21.74
C GLU A 72 5.68 -6.64 -20.23
N VAL A 73 6.74 -6.43 -19.45
CA VAL A 73 6.78 -6.67 -18.01
C VAL A 73 6.83 -5.34 -17.26
N HIS A 74 5.89 -5.12 -16.33
CA HIS A 74 5.99 -4.04 -15.35
C HIS A 74 6.83 -4.47 -14.15
N ALA A 75 7.68 -3.58 -13.66
CA ALA A 75 8.53 -3.79 -12.50
C ALA A 75 8.41 -2.65 -11.50
N SER A 76 8.97 -2.85 -10.30
CA SER A 76 8.99 -1.81 -9.26
C SER A 76 10.44 -1.43 -8.95
N PHE A 77 10.70 -0.13 -8.93
CA PHE A 77 12.01 0.45 -8.67
C PHE A 77 12.01 1.17 -7.33
N PHE A 78 13.06 0.98 -6.55
CA PHE A 78 13.27 1.71 -5.29
C PHE A 78 14.56 2.51 -5.43
N PHE A 79 14.42 3.73 -5.96
CA PHE A 79 15.57 4.58 -6.24
C PHE A 79 15.92 5.52 -5.09
N LEU A 80 17.21 5.81 -4.97
CA LEU A 80 17.70 6.86 -4.08
C LEU A 80 17.26 8.25 -4.57
N GLY A 81 16.84 9.10 -3.65
CA GLY A 81 16.45 10.48 -3.98
C GLY A 81 17.57 11.28 -4.67
N SER A 82 18.82 11.03 -4.28
CA SER A 82 19.99 11.65 -4.93
C SER A 82 20.16 11.21 -6.39
N PHE A 83 19.84 9.97 -6.74
CA PHE A 83 19.86 9.49 -8.12
C PHE A 83 18.69 10.07 -8.92
N ILE A 84 17.49 10.14 -8.31
CA ILE A 84 16.29 10.73 -8.89
C ILE A 84 16.54 12.21 -9.26
N GLU A 85 17.10 12.99 -8.33
CA GLU A 85 17.36 14.41 -8.52
C GLU A 85 18.35 14.68 -9.68
N GLN A 86 19.33 13.78 -9.87
CA GLN A 86 20.30 13.87 -10.95
C GLN A 86 19.75 13.41 -12.31
N ASN A 87 18.63 12.67 -12.35
CA ASN A 87 18.14 12.02 -13.56
C ASN A 87 16.61 12.22 -13.76
N PRO A 88 16.10 13.46 -13.76
CA PRO A 88 14.65 13.72 -13.77
C PRO A 88 13.94 13.19 -15.02
N GLU A 89 14.57 13.31 -16.21
CA GLU A 89 13.99 12.82 -17.46
C GLU A 89 13.88 11.28 -17.48
N LEU A 90 14.85 10.60 -16.89
CA LEU A 90 14.81 9.14 -16.76
C LEU A 90 13.68 8.72 -15.84
N MET A 91 13.48 9.41 -14.71
CA MET A 91 12.38 9.12 -13.78
C MET A 91 11.02 9.31 -14.43
N LYS A 92 10.88 10.39 -15.22
CA LYS A 92 9.65 10.64 -15.97
C LYS A 92 9.39 9.52 -16.98
N ALA A 93 10.40 9.11 -17.73
CA ALA A 93 10.27 7.99 -18.69
C ALA A 93 9.86 6.67 -18.03
N ILE A 94 10.37 6.38 -16.84
CA ILE A 94 10.01 5.18 -16.05
C ILE A 94 8.54 5.22 -15.63
N ALA A 95 8.09 6.36 -15.09
CA ALA A 95 6.71 6.54 -14.66
C ALA A 95 5.71 6.52 -15.83
N ASP A 96 6.04 7.17 -16.94
CA ASP A 96 5.19 7.24 -18.15
C ASP A 96 5.03 5.85 -18.81
N LYS A 97 5.96 4.93 -18.60
CA LYS A 97 5.90 3.52 -19.06
C LYS A 97 5.10 2.61 -18.11
N GLY A 98 4.54 3.13 -17.04
CA GLY A 98 3.72 2.37 -16.10
C GLY A 98 4.50 1.55 -15.09
N HIS A 99 5.82 1.75 -14.96
CA HIS A 99 6.59 1.13 -13.88
C HIS A 99 6.35 1.86 -12.56
N GLU A 100 6.43 1.13 -11.46
CA GLU A 100 6.34 1.72 -10.13
C GLU A 100 7.66 2.27 -9.65
N VAL A 101 7.63 3.42 -8.96
CA VAL A 101 8.78 3.97 -8.25
C VAL A 101 8.42 4.16 -6.79
N GLY A 102 9.05 3.37 -5.91
CA GLY A 102 8.98 3.49 -4.46
C GLY A 102 10.20 4.21 -3.88
N ASN A 103 10.10 4.56 -2.60
CA ASN A 103 11.12 5.31 -1.89
C ASN A 103 12.23 4.41 -1.32
N HIS A 104 13.51 4.76 -1.60
CA HIS A 104 14.67 4.07 -1.03
C HIS A 104 15.56 4.99 -0.19
N SER A 105 14.95 5.99 0.48
CA SER A 105 15.66 7.11 1.13
C SER A 105 16.31 8.07 0.11
N TYR A 106 16.92 9.14 0.61
CA TYR A 106 17.64 10.08 -0.24
C TYR A 106 19.10 9.68 -0.43
N SER A 107 19.81 9.27 0.65
CA SER A 107 21.26 9.06 0.67
C SER A 107 21.71 7.68 1.18
N HIS A 108 20.80 6.71 1.32
CA HIS A 108 21.06 5.33 1.71
C HIS A 108 21.64 5.10 3.13
N PRO A 109 21.20 5.81 4.19
CA PRO A 109 21.69 5.54 5.53
C PRO A 109 21.03 4.29 6.12
N TYR A 110 21.73 3.61 7.06
CA TYR A 110 21.08 2.61 7.90
C TYR A 110 20.02 3.26 8.79
N PHE A 111 18.73 3.05 8.50
CA PHE A 111 17.61 3.65 9.25
C PHE A 111 17.62 3.27 10.74
N THR A 112 18.12 2.09 11.08
CA THR A 112 18.28 1.66 12.49
C THR A 112 19.42 2.35 13.23
N LYS A 113 20.26 3.14 12.53
CA LYS A 113 21.44 3.84 13.10
C LYS A 113 21.31 5.36 13.06
N VAL A 114 20.18 5.89 12.56
CA VAL A 114 19.93 7.32 12.50
C VAL A 114 18.70 7.70 13.34
N SER A 115 18.53 8.99 13.62
CA SER A 115 17.38 9.46 14.40
C SER A 115 16.08 9.33 13.63
N TYR A 116 14.97 9.26 14.36
CA TYR A 116 13.60 9.26 13.83
C TYR A 116 13.37 10.40 12.81
N ASN A 117 13.72 11.63 13.20
CA ASN A 117 13.56 12.79 12.34
C ASN A 117 14.46 12.72 11.07
N LYS A 118 15.62 12.08 11.17
CA LYS A 118 16.48 11.86 10.01
C LYS A 118 15.81 10.89 9.02
N ILE A 119 15.15 9.83 9.49
CA ILE A 119 14.39 8.93 8.62
C ILE A 119 13.30 9.70 7.88
N ILE A 120 12.47 10.49 8.59
CA ILE A 120 11.43 11.33 7.98
C ILE A 120 12.03 12.26 6.91
N SER A 121 13.15 12.93 7.23
CA SER A 121 13.83 13.84 6.30
C SER A 121 14.34 13.11 5.04
N GLU A 122 14.95 11.93 5.18
CA GLU A 122 15.42 11.11 4.06
C GLU A 122 14.26 10.73 3.12
N LEU A 123 13.15 10.27 3.69
CA LEU A 123 11.97 9.89 2.93
C LEU A 123 11.31 11.09 2.23
N SER A 124 11.18 12.21 2.94
CA SER A 124 10.57 13.42 2.40
C SER A 124 11.42 14.05 1.29
N SER A 125 12.75 14.07 1.45
CA SER A 125 13.67 14.60 0.42
C SER A 125 13.59 13.78 -0.87
N SER A 126 13.56 12.43 -0.75
CA SER A 126 13.42 11.53 -1.89
C SER A 126 12.06 11.73 -2.59
N ALA A 127 10.97 11.78 -1.83
CA ALA A 127 9.63 12.01 -2.38
C ALA A 127 9.51 13.35 -3.11
N ASN A 128 10.11 14.42 -2.55
CA ASN A 128 10.12 15.75 -3.19
C ASN A 128 10.92 15.73 -4.49
N ALA A 129 12.08 15.06 -4.53
CA ALA A 129 12.87 14.92 -5.75
C ALA A 129 12.07 14.22 -6.87
N PHE A 130 11.38 13.11 -6.53
CA PHE A 130 10.55 12.38 -7.49
C PHE A 130 9.36 13.22 -7.99
N LYS A 131 8.64 13.86 -7.08
CA LYS A 131 7.50 14.71 -7.44
C LYS A 131 7.92 15.90 -8.32
N LYS A 132 9.08 16.50 -8.05
CA LYS A 132 9.65 17.56 -8.87
C LYS A 132 9.99 17.07 -10.27
N ALA A 133 10.54 15.86 -10.39
CA ALA A 133 10.94 15.26 -11.66
C ALA A 133 9.76 14.81 -12.51
N THR A 134 8.72 14.26 -11.92
CA THR A 134 7.66 13.52 -12.64
C THR A 134 6.28 14.14 -12.51
N GLY A 135 6.02 14.91 -11.46
CA GLY A 135 4.67 15.34 -11.06
C GLY A 135 3.90 14.31 -10.24
N TYR A 136 4.36 13.06 -10.18
CA TYR A 136 3.70 11.97 -9.47
C TYR A 136 4.17 11.86 -8.01
N ASP A 137 3.39 11.13 -7.19
CA ASP A 137 3.75 10.78 -5.82
C ASP A 137 4.37 9.36 -5.81
N MET A 138 5.44 9.15 -5.04
CA MET A 138 6.07 7.83 -4.92
C MET A 138 5.52 6.98 -3.75
N LYS A 139 4.46 7.43 -3.10
CA LYS A 139 3.71 6.61 -2.14
C LYS A 139 2.85 5.59 -2.90
N PRO A 140 2.50 4.45 -2.28
CA PRO A 140 2.56 4.15 -0.85
C PRO A 140 3.75 3.28 -0.43
N TYR A 141 4.73 3.03 -1.28
CA TYR A 141 5.78 2.01 -1.10
C TYR A 141 7.10 2.61 -0.67
N VAL A 142 7.74 1.97 0.31
CA VAL A 142 9.10 2.28 0.76
C VAL A 142 9.88 1.00 0.97
N ARG A 143 11.14 0.99 0.59
CA ARG A 143 12.10 -0.04 0.97
C ARG A 143 13.20 0.62 1.78
N PRO A 144 13.36 0.28 3.08
CA PRO A 144 14.43 0.84 3.88
C PRO A 144 15.78 0.33 3.37
N PRO A 145 16.81 1.18 3.32
CA PRO A 145 18.17 0.76 2.98
C PRO A 145 18.61 -0.48 3.77
N TYR A 146 19.26 -1.43 3.08
CA TYR A 146 19.72 -2.72 3.65
C TYR A 146 18.59 -3.61 4.20
N GLY A 147 17.32 -3.28 3.98
CA GLY A 147 16.19 -3.94 4.64
C GLY A 147 16.15 -3.72 6.16
N ALA A 148 16.95 -2.78 6.67
CA ALA A 148 17.12 -2.54 8.09
C ALA A 148 15.88 -1.91 8.72
N LYS A 149 15.21 -2.65 9.62
CA LYS A 149 13.98 -2.22 10.29
C LYS A 149 13.93 -2.59 11.76
N ASN A 150 13.24 -1.77 12.52
CA ASN A 150 12.76 -2.00 13.87
C ASN A 150 11.48 -1.16 14.06
N ASN A 151 10.86 -1.22 15.22
CA ASN A 151 9.61 -0.49 15.46
C ASN A 151 9.76 1.03 15.26
N THR A 152 10.89 1.62 15.64
CA THR A 152 11.17 3.05 15.44
C THR A 152 11.20 3.40 13.96
N VAL A 153 11.84 2.57 13.12
CA VAL A 153 11.89 2.74 11.66
C VAL A 153 10.50 2.61 11.05
N LEU A 154 9.75 1.56 11.43
CA LEU A 154 8.41 1.32 10.88
C LEU A 154 7.42 2.44 11.25
N ASN A 155 7.51 2.97 12.47
CA ASN A 155 6.71 4.12 12.89
C ASN A 155 7.08 5.40 12.10
N ALA A 156 8.39 5.66 11.91
CA ALA A 156 8.85 6.81 11.12
C ALA A 156 8.40 6.73 9.65
N ILE A 157 8.43 5.53 9.08
CA ILE A 157 7.92 5.25 7.72
C ILE A 157 6.42 5.53 7.63
N SER A 158 5.66 5.06 8.63
CA SER A 158 4.21 5.31 8.72
C SER A 158 3.89 6.80 8.85
N ASP A 159 4.59 7.51 9.74
CA ASP A 159 4.39 8.94 9.96
C ASP A 159 4.82 9.79 8.74
N ALA A 160 5.77 9.29 7.92
CA ALA A 160 6.08 9.87 6.62
C ALA A 160 4.98 9.61 5.57
N GLY A 161 3.93 8.84 5.91
CA GLY A 161 2.75 8.58 5.08
C GLY A 161 2.91 7.40 4.13
N TYR A 162 3.80 6.46 4.41
CA TYR A 162 3.95 5.21 3.64
C TYR A 162 3.21 4.08 4.33
N THR A 163 2.36 3.37 3.60
CA THR A 163 1.54 2.28 4.14
C THR A 163 2.20 0.91 4.02
N HIS A 164 3.19 0.77 3.13
CA HIS A 164 3.87 -0.51 2.90
C HIS A 164 5.38 -0.37 2.95
N THR A 165 6.00 -1.19 3.80
CA THR A 165 7.45 -1.42 3.85
C THR A 165 7.76 -2.68 3.05
N VAL A 166 8.29 -2.52 1.84
CA VAL A 166 8.54 -3.62 0.90
C VAL A 166 9.94 -4.16 1.10
N LEU A 167 10.06 -5.42 1.45
CA LEU A 167 11.30 -6.17 1.50
C LEU A 167 11.35 -7.18 0.34
N TRP A 168 12.04 -8.28 0.52
CA TRP A 168 12.19 -9.35 -0.46
C TRP A 168 12.34 -10.70 0.21
N ASN A 169 12.21 -11.76 -0.56
CA ASN A 169 12.49 -13.12 -0.14
C ASN A 169 13.42 -13.86 -1.10
N VAL A 170 13.77 -13.25 -2.25
CA VAL A 170 14.83 -13.73 -3.14
C VAL A 170 15.86 -12.62 -3.33
N ASP A 171 17.03 -12.76 -2.70
CA ASP A 171 18.15 -11.81 -2.80
C ASP A 171 19.18 -12.33 -3.79
N THR A 172 19.34 -11.66 -4.92
CA THR A 172 20.31 -12.08 -5.96
C THR A 172 21.75 -11.93 -5.52
N ASN A 173 22.03 -11.10 -4.51
CA ASN A 173 23.37 -10.71 -4.11
C ASN A 173 24.23 -10.18 -5.27
N ASP A 174 23.62 -9.57 -6.28
CA ASP A 174 24.25 -9.09 -7.52
C ASP A 174 25.29 -7.99 -7.26
N TRP A 175 25.11 -7.22 -6.19
CA TRP A 175 26.07 -6.23 -5.71
C TRP A 175 27.45 -6.85 -5.28
N LYS A 176 27.51 -8.16 -5.05
CA LYS A 176 28.75 -8.90 -4.75
C LYS A 176 29.50 -9.33 -6.01
N LYS A 177 29.34 -8.63 -7.13
CA LYS A 177 29.98 -8.89 -8.41
C LYS A 177 29.69 -10.31 -8.96
N LYS A 178 28.48 -10.82 -8.72
CA LYS A 178 28.02 -12.08 -9.29
C LYS A 178 28.00 -12.03 -10.81
N THR A 179 28.36 -13.14 -11.43
CA THR A 179 28.23 -13.30 -12.88
C THR A 179 26.77 -13.35 -13.32
N THR A 180 26.50 -13.02 -14.57
CA THR A 180 25.17 -13.12 -15.18
C THR A 180 24.54 -14.49 -14.93
N ASN A 181 25.28 -15.59 -15.15
CA ASN A 181 24.77 -16.95 -14.97
C ASN A 181 24.46 -17.28 -13.49
N GLU A 182 25.28 -16.82 -12.54
CA GLU A 182 24.99 -17.01 -11.12
C GLU A 182 23.68 -16.31 -10.73
N ILE A 183 23.43 -15.10 -11.22
CA ILE A 183 22.19 -14.35 -10.92
C ILE A 183 21.00 -15.08 -11.55
N VAL A 184 21.07 -15.46 -12.83
CA VAL A 184 20.00 -16.22 -13.53
C VAL A 184 19.68 -17.50 -12.78
N ASN A 185 20.68 -18.33 -12.50
CA ASN A 185 20.50 -19.63 -11.83
C ASN A 185 19.91 -19.43 -10.42
N HIS A 186 20.36 -18.41 -9.69
CA HIS A 186 19.84 -18.12 -8.35
C HIS A 186 18.36 -17.76 -8.39
N VAL A 187 17.94 -16.88 -9.30
CA VAL A 187 16.53 -16.49 -9.41
C VAL A 187 15.66 -17.67 -9.85
N LEU A 188 16.07 -18.41 -10.88
CA LEU A 188 15.28 -19.52 -11.40
C LEU A 188 15.15 -20.68 -10.41
N SER A 189 16.23 -21.02 -9.68
CA SER A 189 16.19 -22.09 -8.67
C SER A 189 15.43 -21.71 -7.39
N ASN A 190 15.19 -20.41 -7.16
CA ASN A 190 14.38 -19.89 -6.04
C ASN A 190 13.04 -19.30 -6.52
N ALA A 191 12.61 -19.61 -7.74
CA ALA A 191 11.30 -19.18 -8.22
C ALA A 191 10.17 -19.76 -7.37
N GLY A 192 9.17 -18.96 -7.10
CA GLY A 192 8.02 -19.38 -6.28
C GLY A 192 6.92 -18.34 -6.25
N ASN A 193 5.70 -18.81 -6.05
CA ASN A 193 4.50 -18.00 -6.00
C ASN A 193 4.63 -16.84 -5.00
N GLY A 194 4.33 -15.64 -5.45
CA GLY A 194 4.36 -14.43 -4.64
C GLY A 194 5.77 -13.88 -4.35
N ASN A 195 6.83 -14.45 -4.90
CA ASN A 195 8.18 -14.02 -4.59
C ASN A 195 8.49 -12.61 -5.08
N ILE A 196 9.23 -11.87 -4.24
CA ILE A 196 9.79 -10.55 -4.53
C ILE A 196 11.30 -10.73 -4.69
N VAL A 197 11.80 -10.44 -5.89
CA VAL A 197 13.22 -10.58 -6.24
C VAL A 197 13.91 -9.24 -6.08
N LEU A 198 14.96 -9.18 -5.27
CA LEU A 198 15.83 -8.01 -5.14
C LEU A 198 16.97 -8.08 -6.14
N MET A 199 17.10 -7.03 -6.92
CA MET A 199 18.20 -6.74 -7.84
C MET A 199 18.63 -5.28 -7.69
N HIS A 200 19.80 -4.91 -8.23
CA HIS A 200 20.31 -3.54 -8.22
C HIS A 200 20.65 -3.08 -9.63
N THR A 201 20.59 -1.76 -9.85
CA THR A 201 21.00 -1.14 -11.12
C THR A 201 22.34 -0.40 -11.02
N THR A 202 23.12 -0.68 -9.99
CA THR A 202 24.47 -0.10 -9.81
C THR A 202 25.45 -0.58 -10.89
N ALA A 203 26.54 0.18 -11.11
CA ALA A 203 27.54 -0.15 -12.13
C ALA A 203 28.23 -1.52 -11.93
N ASN A 204 28.25 -2.02 -10.69
CA ASN A 204 28.87 -3.31 -10.36
C ASN A 204 27.91 -4.50 -10.47
N SER A 205 26.62 -4.27 -10.72
CA SER A 205 25.62 -5.32 -10.88
C SER A 205 25.55 -5.81 -12.33
N ASN A 206 25.44 -7.13 -12.49
CA ASN A 206 25.15 -7.76 -13.77
C ASN A 206 23.65 -8.09 -13.96
N SER A 207 22.78 -7.56 -13.12
CA SER A 207 21.33 -7.81 -13.17
C SER A 207 20.70 -7.39 -14.50
N ALA A 208 21.10 -6.23 -15.04
CA ALA A 208 20.62 -5.78 -16.35
C ALA A 208 20.93 -6.82 -17.47
N LYS A 209 22.12 -7.42 -17.44
CA LYS A 209 22.52 -8.47 -18.42
C LYS A 209 21.84 -9.81 -18.15
N ALA A 210 21.47 -10.09 -16.91
CA ALA A 210 20.80 -11.34 -16.51
C ALA A 210 19.29 -11.31 -16.81
N LEU A 211 18.69 -10.12 -16.82
CA LEU A 211 17.25 -9.90 -16.86
C LEU A 211 16.52 -10.60 -18.01
N PRO A 212 17.00 -10.58 -19.28
CA PRO A 212 16.31 -11.30 -20.36
C PRO A 212 16.13 -12.79 -20.07
N LYS A 213 17.18 -13.46 -19.61
CA LYS A 213 17.13 -14.91 -19.30
C LYS A 213 16.29 -15.20 -18.05
N ILE A 214 16.26 -14.29 -17.08
CA ILE A 214 15.39 -14.40 -15.90
C ILE A 214 13.93 -14.34 -16.33
N ILE A 215 13.54 -13.34 -17.13
CA ILE A 215 12.16 -13.19 -17.61
C ILE A 215 11.74 -14.41 -18.43
N GLU A 216 12.53 -14.82 -19.42
CA GLU A 216 12.25 -16.00 -20.25
C GLU A 216 12.07 -17.26 -19.41
N GLY A 217 12.96 -17.52 -18.46
CA GLY A 217 12.91 -18.70 -17.61
C GLY A 217 11.69 -18.70 -16.67
N LEU A 218 11.37 -17.56 -16.06
CA LEU A 218 10.21 -17.44 -15.16
C LEU A 218 8.89 -17.57 -15.94
N GLN A 219 8.75 -16.89 -17.09
CA GLN A 219 7.56 -16.98 -17.93
C GLN A 219 7.37 -18.40 -18.49
N SER A 220 8.46 -19.06 -18.95
CA SER A 220 8.41 -20.46 -19.40
C SER A 220 8.03 -21.43 -18.28
N SER A 221 8.30 -21.07 -17.02
CA SER A 221 7.88 -21.82 -15.83
C SER A 221 6.45 -21.49 -15.37
N GLY A 222 5.72 -20.66 -16.12
CA GLY A 222 4.32 -20.31 -15.84
C GLY A 222 4.12 -19.15 -14.86
N TYR A 223 5.17 -18.42 -14.49
CA TYR A 223 5.03 -17.25 -13.62
C TYR A 223 4.61 -16.01 -14.42
N LYS A 224 3.63 -15.27 -13.90
CA LYS A 224 3.31 -13.92 -14.34
C LYS A 224 4.19 -12.94 -13.59
N LEU A 225 4.91 -12.09 -14.32
CA LEU A 225 5.75 -11.03 -13.75
C LEU A 225 4.91 -9.75 -13.62
N VAL A 226 4.89 -9.18 -12.42
CA VAL A 226 4.00 -8.08 -12.05
C VAL A 226 4.72 -7.06 -11.15
N SER A 227 4.19 -5.83 -11.09
CA SER A 227 4.65 -4.81 -10.14
C SER A 227 4.32 -5.18 -8.69
N ILE A 228 4.81 -4.42 -7.71
CA ILE A 228 4.47 -4.63 -6.29
C ILE A 228 2.99 -4.37 -6.02
N SER A 229 2.38 -3.33 -6.62
CA SER A 229 0.95 -3.10 -6.47
C SER A 229 0.13 -4.27 -7.00
N GLU A 230 0.41 -4.72 -8.21
CA GLU A 230 -0.25 -5.87 -8.81
C GLU A 230 -0.03 -7.16 -7.99
N LEU A 231 1.17 -7.34 -7.40
CA LEU A 231 1.47 -8.49 -6.53
C LEU A 231 0.67 -8.48 -5.23
N ILE A 232 0.42 -7.29 -4.66
CA ILE A 232 -0.38 -7.10 -3.43
C ILE A 232 -1.87 -7.23 -3.74
N GLU A 233 -2.31 -6.62 -4.84
CA GLU A 233 -3.69 -6.65 -5.32
C GLU A 233 -4.08 -8.02 -5.90
N ALA A 234 -3.10 -8.78 -6.35
CA ALA A 234 -3.27 -10.16 -6.76
C ALA A 234 -3.67 -11.05 -5.56
N SER A 235 -4.85 -10.79 -5.06
CA SER A 235 -5.60 -11.74 -4.24
C SER A 235 -5.93 -12.98 -5.12
N PRO A 236 -6.15 -14.18 -4.56
CA PRO A 236 -6.75 -15.30 -5.31
C PRO A 236 -8.12 -14.95 -5.90
N TYR A 237 -8.56 -13.78 -5.60
CA TYR A 237 -9.75 -13.13 -6.11
C TYR A 237 -9.43 -12.45 -7.45
N THR A 238 -9.61 -13.19 -8.53
CA THR A 238 -9.99 -12.59 -9.80
C THR A 238 -11.39 -12.01 -9.56
N ALA A 239 -11.47 -10.72 -9.28
CA ALA A 239 -12.74 -10.04 -9.44
C ALA A 239 -13.28 -10.45 -10.83
N PRO A 240 -14.51 -10.97 -10.93
CA PRO A 240 -15.14 -11.06 -12.23
C PRO A 240 -15.03 -9.66 -12.84
N LYS A 241 -15.00 -9.56 -14.16
CA LYS A 241 -15.15 -8.28 -14.85
C LYS A 241 -16.53 -7.74 -14.49
N LEU A 242 -16.63 -7.16 -13.29
CA LEU A 242 -17.76 -6.33 -12.92
C LEU A 242 -17.76 -5.17 -13.91
N GLY A 243 -18.92 -4.74 -14.35
CA GLY A 243 -19.05 -3.51 -15.12
C GLY A 243 -18.30 -2.38 -14.40
N VAL A 244 -17.78 -1.45 -15.15
CA VAL A 244 -16.90 -0.37 -14.66
C VAL A 244 -17.43 0.36 -13.40
N ASP A 245 -18.70 0.18 -13.09
CA ASP A 245 -19.46 0.89 -12.04
C ASP A 245 -20.12 -0.07 -11.00
N GLU A 246 -19.83 -1.38 -11.05
CA GLU A 246 -20.38 -2.33 -10.07
C GLU A 246 -19.49 -2.44 -8.84
N ILE A 247 -20.11 -2.38 -7.65
CA ILE A 247 -19.41 -2.57 -6.36
C ILE A 247 -19.27 -4.07 -6.11
N SER A 248 -18.05 -4.56 -5.95
CA SER A 248 -17.82 -5.95 -5.55
C SER A 248 -18.32 -6.22 -4.13
N GLU A 249 -18.70 -7.48 -3.84
CA GLU A 249 -19.08 -7.90 -2.48
C GLU A 249 -18.02 -7.54 -1.44
N VAL A 250 -16.75 -7.76 -1.77
CA VAL A 250 -15.60 -7.45 -0.89
C VAL A 250 -15.49 -5.95 -0.65
N GLU A 251 -15.60 -5.14 -1.69
CA GLU A 251 -15.52 -3.68 -1.60
C GLU A 251 -16.68 -3.11 -0.78
N PHE A 252 -17.90 -3.60 -1.02
CA PHE A 252 -19.06 -3.20 -0.24
C PHE A 252 -18.94 -3.57 1.24
N LEU A 253 -18.60 -4.82 1.55
CA LEU A 253 -18.42 -5.29 2.92
C LEU A 253 -17.31 -4.52 3.65
N ASN A 254 -16.19 -4.28 3.02
CA ASN A 254 -15.09 -3.55 3.63
C ASN A 254 -15.48 -2.09 3.95
N ASN A 255 -16.19 -1.43 3.06
CA ASN A 255 -16.71 -0.08 3.30
C ASN A 255 -17.79 -0.07 4.39
N LEU A 256 -18.66 -1.08 4.42
CA LEU A 256 -19.68 -1.21 5.45
C LEU A 256 -19.06 -1.47 6.84
N LEU A 257 -18.05 -2.34 6.92
CA LEU A 257 -17.28 -2.60 8.14
C LEU A 257 -16.52 -1.36 8.61
N TYR A 258 -15.91 -0.61 7.69
CA TYR A 258 -15.26 0.66 8.00
C TYR A 258 -16.19 1.64 8.73
N THR A 259 -17.47 1.68 8.41
CA THR A 259 -18.43 2.57 9.11
C THR A 259 -18.60 2.24 10.60
N LYS A 260 -18.29 1.00 10.99
CA LYS A 260 -18.36 0.51 12.39
C LYS A 260 -17.01 0.50 13.10
N THR A 261 -15.97 0.10 12.41
CA THR A 261 -14.64 -0.14 13.02
C THR A 261 -13.72 1.06 12.91
N GLY A 262 -14.00 1.99 11.98
CA GLY A 262 -13.13 3.12 11.67
C GLY A 262 -11.87 2.75 10.88
N SER A 263 -11.73 1.47 10.47
CA SER A 263 -10.55 0.97 9.75
C SER A 263 -10.96 0.08 8.60
N PHE A 264 -10.29 0.21 7.45
CA PHE A 264 -10.39 -0.76 6.36
C PHE A 264 -9.59 -2.02 6.70
N LEU A 265 -10.19 -3.18 6.40
CA LEU A 265 -9.52 -4.47 6.52
C LEU A 265 -8.71 -4.76 5.26
N SER A 266 -7.56 -5.39 5.42
CA SER A 266 -6.56 -5.50 4.36
C SER A 266 -6.66 -6.78 3.53
N THR A 267 -7.40 -7.78 4.02
CA THR A 267 -7.55 -9.07 3.33
C THR A 267 -9.01 -9.50 3.23
N ALA A 268 -9.33 -10.25 2.18
CA ALA A 268 -10.65 -10.84 2.01
C ALA A 268 -11.03 -11.77 3.18
N GLU A 269 -10.07 -12.46 3.78
CA GLU A 269 -10.29 -13.33 4.95
C GLU A 269 -10.63 -12.52 6.21
N GLU A 270 -9.97 -11.39 6.45
CA GLU A 270 -10.31 -10.48 7.56
C GLU A 270 -11.70 -9.88 7.38
N ILE A 271 -12.04 -9.45 6.15
CA ILE A 271 -13.36 -8.92 5.81
C ILE A 271 -14.43 -9.98 6.06
N LYS A 272 -14.21 -11.19 5.57
CA LYS A 272 -15.10 -12.33 5.74
C LYS A 272 -15.31 -12.68 7.22
N LYS A 273 -14.21 -12.80 7.97
CA LYS A 273 -14.25 -13.07 9.40
C LYS A 273 -15.07 -12.03 10.15
N SER A 274 -14.76 -10.75 9.96
CA SER A 274 -15.45 -9.65 10.63
C SER A 274 -16.92 -9.53 10.20
N ALA A 275 -17.23 -9.76 8.92
CA ALA A 275 -18.61 -9.77 8.45
C ALA A 275 -19.42 -10.93 9.04
N THR A 276 -18.80 -12.10 9.24
CA THR A 276 -19.41 -13.27 9.89
C THR A 276 -19.64 -13.01 11.39
N GLU A 277 -18.65 -12.47 12.09
CA GLU A 277 -18.73 -12.11 13.51
C GLU A 277 -19.85 -11.07 13.78
N LEU A 278 -20.09 -10.17 12.85
CA LEU A 278 -21.18 -9.18 12.92
C LEU A 278 -22.53 -9.70 12.37
N GLY A 279 -22.61 -10.96 11.95
CA GLY A 279 -23.82 -11.57 11.42
C GLY A 279 -24.30 -11.00 10.09
N LEU A 280 -23.42 -10.31 9.34
CA LEU A 280 -23.76 -9.75 8.03
C LEU A 280 -23.91 -10.84 6.98
N ILE A 281 -23.13 -11.89 7.10
CA ILE A 281 -23.10 -13.05 6.22
C ILE A 281 -23.17 -14.34 7.03
N GLU A 282 -23.76 -15.39 6.44
CA GLU A 282 -23.89 -16.69 7.09
C GLU A 282 -22.75 -17.62 6.64
N GLY A 283 -21.93 -18.07 7.61
CA GLY A 283 -20.92 -19.11 7.43
C GLY A 283 -19.79 -18.79 6.45
N ALA A 284 -18.63 -19.37 6.70
CA ALA A 284 -17.41 -19.10 5.93
C ALA A 284 -17.41 -19.65 4.49
N SER A 285 -18.34 -20.56 4.14
CA SER A 285 -18.31 -21.33 2.89
C SER A 285 -19.13 -20.76 1.72
N ASN A 286 -20.06 -19.84 1.98
CA ASN A 286 -21.07 -19.44 0.98
C ASN A 286 -20.91 -18.03 0.40
N ILE A 287 -19.76 -17.37 0.59
CA ILE A 287 -19.54 -16.04 0.00
C ILE A 287 -18.87 -16.21 -1.33
N SER A 288 -19.57 -15.85 -2.37
CA SER A 288 -19.03 -15.74 -3.71
C SER A 288 -18.46 -14.33 -3.88
N PHE A 289 -17.15 -14.19 -3.73
CA PHE A 289 -16.44 -12.94 -4.03
C PHE A 289 -16.43 -12.59 -5.53
N SER A 290 -17.07 -13.41 -6.35
CA SER A 290 -17.20 -13.21 -7.79
C SER A 290 -18.54 -12.61 -8.22
N LYS A 291 -19.39 -12.23 -7.26
CA LYS A 291 -20.72 -11.70 -7.53
C LYS A 291 -20.86 -10.32 -6.89
N ALA A 292 -21.52 -9.38 -7.55
CA ALA A 292 -21.98 -8.17 -6.91
C ALA A 292 -23.27 -8.45 -6.13
N TYR A 293 -23.39 -7.86 -4.94
CA TYR A 293 -24.67 -7.88 -4.23
C TYR A 293 -25.71 -7.06 -4.97
N THR A 294 -26.95 -7.52 -4.97
CA THR A 294 -28.08 -6.70 -5.39
C THR A 294 -28.31 -5.55 -4.40
N LYS A 295 -29.00 -4.49 -4.83
CA LYS A 295 -29.38 -3.37 -3.96
C LYS A 295 -30.13 -3.86 -2.72
N GLU A 296 -31.03 -4.84 -2.87
CA GLU A 296 -31.82 -5.44 -1.80
C GLU A 296 -30.93 -6.17 -0.77
N GLU A 297 -29.95 -6.94 -1.24
CA GLU A 297 -28.98 -7.63 -0.40
C GLU A 297 -28.13 -6.64 0.40
N MET A 298 -27.64 -5.57 -0.25
CA MET A 298 -26.84 -4.51 0.38
C MET A 298 -27.66 -3.76 1.45
N ILE A 299 -28.92 -3.41 1.16
CA ILE A 299 -29.84 -2.78 2.13
C ILE A 299 -30.11 -3.72 3.31
N ALA A 300 -30.30 -5.02 3.07
CA ALA A 300 -30.51 -6.00 4.13
C ALA A 300 -29.31 -6.08 5.09
N MET A 301 -28.08 -6.04 4.57
CA MET A 301 -26.85 -6.00 5.39
C MET A 301 -26.72 -4.71 6.17
N ILE A 302 -27.05 -3.56 5.57
CA ILE A 302 -27.08 -2.28 6.27
C ILE A 302 -28.06 -2.33 7.44
N LYS A 303 -29.25 -2.88 7.26
CA LYS A 303 -30.25 -3.04 8.34
C LYS A 303 -29.76 -3.95 9.46
N LYS A 304 -29.06 -5.04 9.14
CA LYS A 304 -28.43 -5.91 10.15
C LYS A 304 -27.38 -5.16 10.98
N LEU A 305 -26.58 -4.31 10.35
CA LEU A 305 -25.53 -3.55 11.03
C LEU A 305 -26.06 -2.35 11.84
N TYR A 306 -27.18 -1.77 11.40
CA TYR A 306 -27.82 -0.59 12.01
C TYR A 306 -29.31 -0.85 12.37
N PRO A 307 -29.61 -1.80 13.26
CA PRO A 307 -30.97 -2.22 13.56
C PRO A 307 -31.86 -1.12 14.15
N LEU A 308 -31.25 -0.07 14.73
CA LEU A 308 -31.98 1.06 15.33
C LEU A 308 -32.31 2.18 14.33
N LYS A 309 -31.80 2.12 13.08
CA LYS A 309 -32.11 3.11 12.04
C LYS A 309 -33.33 2.65 11.26
N SER A 310 -34.51 3.16 11.64
CA SER A 310 -35.81 2.78 11.02
C SER A 310 -36.06 3.39 9.65
N ASP A 311 -35.25 4.36 9.21
CA ASP A 311 -35.42 5.12 7.98
C ASP A 311 -34.52 4.68 6.82
N ILE A 312 -33.82 3.55 6.96
CA ILE A 312 -32.85 3.05 5.94
C ILE A 312 -33.48 2.92 4.57
N ASP A 313 -34.67 2.32 4.45
CA ASP A 313 -35.34 2.18 3.16
C ASP A 313 -35.61 3.53 2.51
N LYS A 314 -36.00 4.54 3.30
CA LYS A 314 -36.28 5.88 2.80
C LYS A 314 -35.00 6.60 2.37
N LYS A 315 -33.92 6.48 3.17
CA LYS A 315 -32.61 7.08 2.88
C LYS A 315 -32.03 6.55 1.57
N PHE A 316 -32.17 5.26 1.32
CA PHE A 316 -31.58 4.59 0.17
C PHE A 316 -32.54 4.36 -0.99
N ALA A 317 -33.79 4.79 -0.91
CA ALA A 317 -34.81 4.59 -1.95
C ALA A 317 -34.33 5.03 -3.36
N ASN A 318 -33.71 6.22 -3.43
CA ASN A 318 -33.24 6.84 -4.67
C ASN A 318 -31.72 6.77 -4.88
N VAL A 319 -31.01 5.97 -4.07
CA VAL A 319 -29.55 5.81 -4.19
C VAL A 319 -29.25 4.60 -5.05
N GLU A 320 -28.46 4.79 -6.09
CA GLU A 320 -27.89 3.70 -6.87
C GLU A 320 -26.66 3.16 -6.14
N PHE A 321 -26.58 1.84 -5.95
CA PHE A 321 -25.43 1.18 -5.33
C PHE A 321 -24.38 0.89 -6.42
N LYS A 322 -23.62 1.91 -6.77
CA LYS A 322 -22.54 1.89 -7.76
C LYS A 322 -21.25 2.39 -7.14
N LYS A 323 -20.12 2.02 -7.72
CA LYS A 323 -18.79 2.43 -7.27
C LYS A 323 -18.63 3.96 -7.22
N SER A 324 -19.17 4.65 -8.21
CA SER A 324 -19.20 6.12 -8.28
C SER A 324 -19.98 6.79 -7.13
N ASN A 325 -20.89 6.06 -6.47
CA ASN A 325 -21.75 6.56 -5.40
C ASN A 325 -21.33 6.03 -4.01
N LEU A 326 -20.23 5.30 -3.90
CA LEU A 326 -19.82 4.64 -2.66
C LEU A 326 -19.59 5.64 -1.50
N GLU A 327 -18.98 6.77 -1.78
CA GLU A 327 -18.78 7.85 -0.78
C GLU A 327 -20.11 8.42 -0.26
N GLN A 328 -21.10 8.57 -1.15
CA GLN A 328 -22.46 9.01 -0.78
C GLN A 328 -23.14 7.97 0.12
N ILE A 329 -23.02 6.68 -0.20
CA ILE A 329 -23.53 5.58 0.61
C ILE A 329 -22.93 5.61 2.01
N ILE A 330 -21.61 5.73 2.10
CA ILE A 330 -20.89 5.82 3.39
C ILE A 330 -21.32 7.05 4.19
N LYS A 331 -21.47 8.20 3.54
CA LYS A 331 -21.93 9.44 4.19
C LYS A 331 -23.32 9.26 4.80
N LEU A 332 -24.28 8.71 4.04
CA LEU A 332 -25.65 8.46 4.52
C LEU A 332 -25.70 7.46 5.69
N LEU A 333 -24.71 6.53 5.77
CA LEU A 333 -24.62 5.60 6.90
C LEU A 333 -24.10 6.27 8.18
N LYS A 334 -23.27 7.30 8.06
CA LYS A 334 -22.72 8.05 9.20
C LYS A 334 -23.68 9.09 9.77
N GLU A 335 -24.60 9.61 8.99
CA GLU A 335 -25.71 10.47 9.40
C GLU A 335 -26.82 9.68 10.11
#